data_5af43b7835c28a46e8653b418f993f40
#
_entry.id   5af43b7835c28a46e8653b418f993f40
#
_cell.length_a   1.000
_cell.length_b   1.000
_cell.length_c   1.000
_cell.angle_alpha   90.00
_cell.angle_beta   90.00
_cell.angle_gamma   90.00
#
_symmetry.space_group_name_H-M   'P 1'
#
loop_
_entity.id
_entity.type
_entity.pdbx_description
1 polymer ?
#
loop_
_entity_poly.entity_id
_entity_poly.type
_entity_poly.pdbx_seq_one_letter_code
_entity_poly.pdbx_strand_id
1 'polypeptide(L)'
;MRTIAFSLVLAGAIIIPLAAHANPTCTTEPKAKWLSEDAIKAKIAALGYKQIRSFKVTPEACYEIYGSDKDNKLVEVYFNPVTGEIVPSIAPVVPPPAK
;
A
#
# COMPACT_ATOMS: atom_id res chain seq x y z
N MET A 1 9.75 -32.63 53.15
CA MET A 1 9.20 -31.79 52.50
C MET A 1 9.56 -31.67 51.20
N ARG A 2 8.82 -31.28 50.37
CA ARG A 2 9.10 -31.19 49.14
C ARG A 2 8.75 -29.96 48.59
N THR A 3 9.58 -29.39 47.89
CA THR A 3 9.36 -28.17 47.18
C THR A 3 8.99 -28.48 45.82
N ILE A 4 7.91 -27.97 45.42
CA ILE A 4 7.45 -28.12 44.07
C ILE A 4 7.86 -26.88 43.31
N ALA A 5 8.78 -27.05 42.44
CA ALA A 5 9.16 -25.98 41.58
C ALA A 5 8.15 -25.90 40.46
N PHE A 6 7.43 -24.83 40.45
CA PHE A 6 6.56 -24.58 39.34
C PHE A 6 7.33 -23.84 38.28
N SER A 7 7.63 -24.54 37.26
CA SER A 7 8.15 -23.85 36.07
C SER A 7 6.99 -23.17 35.45
N LEU A 8 6.93 -21.89 35.64
CA LEU A 8 5.99 -21.11 34.89
C LEU A 8 6.52 -20.96 33.48
N VAL A 9 6.03 -21.77 32.61
CA VAL A 9 6.34 -21.57 31.21
C VAL A 9 5.50 -20.41 30.77
N LEU A 10 6.15 -19.28 30.70
CA LEU A 10 5.51 -18.15 30.11
C LEU A 10 5.58 -18.36 28.61
N ALA A 11 4.49 -18.81 28.07
CA ALA A 11 4.38 -18.83 26.64
C ALA A 11 4.30 -17.37 26.19
N GLY A 12 5.40 -16.84 25.76
CA GLY A 12 5.40 -15.53 25.20
C GLY A 12 4.54 -15.54 23.96
N ALA A 13 3.49 -14.78 23.96
CA ALA A 13 2.72 -14.59 22.77
C ALA A 13 3.60 -13.85 21.77
N ILE A 14 3.98 -14.53 20.71
CA ILE A 14 4.68 -13.88 19.63
C ILE A 14 3.64 -13.10 18.88
N ILE A 15 3.62 -11.82 19.10
CA ILE A 15 2.76 -10.95 18.33
C ILE A 15 3.49 -10.66 17.06
N ILE A 16 3.08 -11.34 16.01
CA ILE A 16 3.60 -11.03 14.69
C ILE A 16 2.77 -9.84 14.21
N PRO A 17 3.40 -8.68 14.05
CA PRO A 17 2.65 -7.55 13.55
C PRO A 17 2.13 -7.85 12.17
N LEU A 18 0.82 -7.74 12.02
CA LEU A 18 0.19 -7.90 10.71
C LEU A 18 0.55 -6.77 9.76
N ALA A 19 1.40 -5.87 10.24
CA ALA A 19 1.80 -4.73 9.44
C ALA A 19 2.77 -5.06 8.33
N ALA A 20 3.21 -6.33 8.23
CA ALA A 20 4.19 -6.71 7.22
C ALA A 20 3.71 -6.48 5.79
N HIS A 21 2.42 -6.30 5.61
CA HIS A 21 1.87 -5.99 4.30
C HIS A 21 1.11 -4.69 4.32
N ALA A 22 1.44 -3.83 5.24
CA ALA A 22 0.76 -2.56 5.34
C ALA A 22 1.01 -1.73 4.09
N ASN A 23 -0.03 -1.08 3.63
CA ASN A 23 0.10 -0.11 2.57
C ASN A 23 0.96 1.05 3.06
N PRO A 24 1.73 1.66 2.19
CA PRO A 24 2.53 2.81 2.60
C PRO A 24 1.62 3.98 2.96
N THR A 25 2.09 4.81 3.89
CA THR A 25 1.47 6.11 4.12
C THR A 25 2.14 7.09 3.18
N CYS A 26 1.36 7.72 2.33
CA CYS A 26 1.93 8.57 1.29
C CYS A 26 2.10 10.00 1.72
N THR A 27 1.19 10.51 2.53
CA THR A 27 1.28 11.88 2.99
C THR A 27 0.47 12.08 4.25
N THR A 28 0.82 13.08 5.03
CA THR A 28 0.03 13.56 6.14
C THR A 28 -0.69 14.86 5.81
N GLU A 29 -0.54 15.34 4.59
CA GLU A 29 -1.16 16.59 4.18
C GLU A 29 -2.66 16.42 3.99
N PRO A 30 -3.44 17.46 4.30
CA PRO A 30 -4.88 17.39 4.08
C PRO A 30 -5.23 17.33 2.60
N LYS A 31 -6.39 16.79 2.31
CA LYS A 31 -6.86 16.62 0.93
C LYS A 31 -6.89 17.91 0.12
N ALA A 32 -7.02 19.04 0.79
CA ALA A 32 -7.00 20.32 0.09
C ALA A 32 -5.69 20.59 -0.63
N LYS A 33 -4.62 19.91 -0.21
CA LYS A 33 -3.30 20.04 -0.84
C LYS A 33 -2.99 19.00 -1.88
N TRP A 34 -3.91 18.06 -2.09
CA TRP A 34 -3.70 16.97 -3.04
C TRP A 34 -3.91 17.45 -4.46
N LEU A 35 -3.21 16.83 -5.38
CA LEU A 35 -3.50 16.98 -6.79
C LEU A 35 -4.92 16.48 -7.06
N SER A 36 -5.59 17.12 -8.00
CA SER A 36 -6.90 16.62 -8.42
C SER A 36 -6.75 15.24 -9.06
N GLU A 37 -7.86 14.52 -9.10
CA GLU A 37 -7.86 13.22 -9.75
C GLU A 37 -7.41 13.32 -11.20
N ASP A 38 -7.86 14.33 -11.92
CA ASP A 38 -7.44 14.51 -13.32
C ASP A 38 -5.95 14.80 -13.42
N ALA A 39 -5.42 15.63 -12.53
CA ALA A 39 -4.00 15.95 -12.55
C ALA A 39 -3.13 14.74 -12.24
N ILE A 40 -3.52 13.95 -11.24
CA ILE A 40 -2.74 12.75 -10.90
C ILE A 40 -2.82 11.70 -12.01
N LYS A 41 -3.98 11.55 -12.63
CA LYS A 41 -4.15 10.61 -13.74
C LYS A 41 -3.27 11.00 -14.94
N ALA A 42 -3.15 12.28 -15.20
CA ALA A 42 -2.25 12.75 -16.26
C ALA A 42 -0.79 12.41 -15.94
N LYS A 43 -0.38 12.57 -14.70
CA LYS A 43 0.97 12.19 -14.28
C LYS A 43 1.20 10.69 -14.40
N ILE A 44 0.23 9.90 -13.98
CA ILE A 44 0.30 8.44 -14.08
C ILE A 44 0.50 8.01 -15.53
N ALA A 45 -0.28 8.59 -16.44
CA ALA A 45 -0.15 8.30 -17.86
C ALA A 45 1.21 8.72 -18.41
N ALA A 46 1.71 9.88 -17.97
CA ALA A 46 3.01 10.37 -18.41
C ALA A 46 4.16 9.46 -17.95
N LEU A 47 3.98 8.72 -16.85
CA LEU A 47 4.96 7.77 -16.37
C LEU A 47 4.93 6.44 -17.12
N GLY A 48 3.97 6.25 -18.02
CA GLY A 48 3.88 5.06 -18.86
C GLY A 48 2.89 4.00 -18.37
N TYR A 49 2.18 4.26 -17.30
CA TYR A 49 1.15 3.32 -16.84
C TYR A 49 -0.09 3.44 -17.71
N LYS A 50 -0.67 2.30 -18.02
CA LYS A 50 -1.79 2.23 -18.95
C LYS A 50 -2.74 1.11 -18.54
N GLN A 51 -3.90 1.06 -19.20
CA GLN A 51 -4.92 0.04 -18.91
C GLN A 51 -5.25 -0.01 -17.42
N ILE A 52 -5.52 1.17 -16.86
CA ILE A 52 -5.81 1.29 -15.44
C ILE A 52 -7.13 0.60 -15.14
N ARG A 53 -7.07 -0.44 -14.34
CA ARG A 53 -8.25 -1.22 -13.97
C ARG A 53 -8.94 -0.70 -12.74
N SER A 54 -8.19 -0.09 -11.85
CA SER A 54 -8.74 0.56 -10.69
C SER A 54 -7.90 1.76 -10.30
N PHE A 55 -8.55 2.74 -9.74
CA PHE A 55 -7.95 3.94 -9.21
C PHE A 55 -8.69 4.25 -7.93
N LYS A 56 -7.98 4.37 -6.82
CA LYS A 56 -8.65 4.64 -5.56
C LYS A 56 -7.77 5.42 -4.62
N VAL A 57 -8.41 6.00 -3.62
CA VAL A 57 -7.74 6.65 -2.50
C VAL A 57 -7.68 5.64 -1.38
N THR A 58 -6.49 5.41 -0.84
CA THR A 58 -6.34 4.48 0.27
C THR A 58 -6.56 5.16 1.61
N PRO A 59 -6.87 4.39 2.67
CA PRO A 59 -6.95 4.95 4.01
C PRO A 59 -5.65 5.61 4.47
N GLU A 60 -4.51 5.21 3.91
CA GLU A 60 -3.19 5.72 4.25
C GLU A 60 -2.81 6.94 3.42
N ALA A 61 -3.79 7.59 2.83
CA ALA A 61 -3.61 8.83 2.07
C ALA A 61 -2.71 8.67 0.85
N CYS A 62 -2.98 7.64 0.07
CA CYS A 62 -2.32 7.41 -1.21
C CYS A 62 -3.35 7.42 -2.33
N TYR A 63 -2.92 7.77 -3.53
CA TYR A 63 -3.62 7.32 -4.72
C TYR A 63 -3.01 5.99 -5.13
N GLU A 64 -3.85 5.02 -5.40
CA GLU A 64 -3.41 3.68 -5.76
C GLU A 64 -4.01 3.27 -7.09
N ILE A 65 -3.20 2.69 -7.93
CA ILE A 65 -3.68 2.13 -9.19
C ILE A 65 -3.37 0.66 -9.31
N TYR A 66 -4.22 -0.03 -10.04
CA TYR A 66 -3.93 -1.31 -10.65
C TYR A 66 -3.96 -1.07 -12.14
N GLY A 67 -2.92 -1.47 -12.82
CA GLY A 67 -2.83 -1.27 -14.26
C GLY A 67 -1.62 -1.95 -14.83
N SER A 68 -1.29 -1.61 -16.05
CA SER A 68 -0.11 -2.14 -16.71
C SER A 68 0.99 -1.09 -16.74
N ASP A 69 2.23 -1.54 -16.57
CA ASP A 69 3.37 -0.65 -16.76
C ASP A 69 3.72 -0.58 -18.27
N LYS A 70 4.80 0.11 -18.59
CA LYS A 70 5.24 0.28 -19.97
C LYS A 70 5.59 -1.06 -20.64
N ASP A 71 5.90 -2.08 -19.87
CA ASP A 71 6.25 -3.40 -20.35
C ASP A 71 5.06 -4.35 -20.35
N ASN A 72 3.86 -3.82 -20.21
CA ASN A 72 2.60 -4.57 -20.15
C ASN A 72 2.48 -5.52 -18.97
N LYS A 73 3.23 -5.26 -17.91
CA LYS A 73 3.10 -6.06 -16.68
C LYS A 73 2.04 -5.46 -15.79
N LEU A 74 1.23 -6.30 -15.19
CA LEU A 74 0.24 -5.87 -14.22
C LEU A 74 0.95 -5.43 -12.93
N VAL A 75 0.67 -4.22 -12.51
CA VAL A 75 1.32 -3.64 -11.34
C VAL A 75 0.30 -2.94 -10.45
N GLU A 76 0.63 -2.89 -9.16
CA GLU A 76 -0.06 -2.06 -8.20
C GLU A 76 0.92 -0.97 -7.77
N VAL A 77 0.51 0.27 -7.88
CA VAL A 77 1.41 1.39 -7.62
C VAL A 77 0.72 2.41 -6.74
N TYR A 78 1.47 2.91 -5.76
CA TYR A 78 1.01 3.96 -4.85
C TYR A 78 1.70 5.26 -5.20
N PHE A 79 0.94 6.33 -5.13
CA PHE A 79 1.44 7.67 -5.45
C PHE A 79 1.18 8.61 -4.29
N ASN A 80 2.14 9.48 -4.04
CA ASN A 80 1.94 10.59 -3.13
C ASN A 80 0.93 11.54 -3.76
N PRO A 81 -0.21 11.77 -3.13
CA PRO A 81 -1.27 12.57 -3.76
C PRO A 81 -0.92 14.05 -3.87
N VAL A 82 0.06 14.52 -3.13
CA VAL A 82 0.49 15.93 -3.18
C VAL A 82 1.46 16.15 -4.34
N THR A 83 2.42 15.25 -4.51
CA THR A 83 3.49 15.42 -5.49
C THR A 83 3.32 14.59 -6.75
N GLY A 84 2.55 13.51 -6.66
CA GLY A 84 2.44 12.55 -7.76
C GLY A 84 3.61 11.61 -7.87
N GLU A 85 4.51 11.60 -6.88
CA GLU A 85 5.66 10.70 -6.90
C GLU A 85 5.25 9.29 -6.49
N ILE A 86 5.92 8.31 -7.06
CA ILE A 86 5.69 6.91 -6.69
C ILE A 86 6.22 6.67 -5.29
N VAL A 87 5.38 6.05 -4.46
CA VAL A 87 5.76 5.63 -3.11
C VAL A 87 5.95 4.12 -3.14
N PRO A 88 7.15 3.63 -2.84
CA PRO A 88 7.39 2.20 -2.88
C PRO A 88 6.51 1.43 -1.91
N SER A 89 6.04 0.28 -2.37
CA SER A 89 5.27 -0.64 -1.54
C SER A 89 6.10 -1.89 -1.31
N ILE A 90 6.07 -2.40 -0.10
CA ILE A 90 6.75 -3.65 0.22
C ILE A 90 5.84 -4.86 0.05
N ALA A 91 4.57 -4.61 -0.18
CA ALA A 91 3.63 -5.70 -0.38
C ALA A 91 3.76 -6.26 -1.80
N PRO A 92 3.63 -7.59 -1.96
CA PRO A 92 3.59 -8.14 -3.30
C PRO A 92 2.35 -7.67 -4.04
N VAL A 93 2.45 -7.60 -5.37
CA VAL A 93 1.31 -7.22 -6.19
C VAL A 93 0.28 -8.34 -6.16
N VAL A 94 -0.92 -7.99 -5.75
CA VAL A 94 -2.03 -8.94 -5.73
C VAL A 94 -3.03 -8.48 -6.80
N PRO A 95 -3.30 -9.33 -7.79
CA PRO A 95 -4.27 -8.95 -8.82
C PRO A 95 -5.64 -8.68 -8.21
N PRO A 96 -6.41 -7.75 -8.78
CA PRO A 96 -7.76 -7.53 -8.30
C PRO A 96 -8.60 -8.78 -8.52
N PRO A 97 -9.62 -9.01 -7.69
CA PRO A 97 -10.48 -10.16 -7.88
C PRO A 97 -11.14 -10.12 -9.25
N ALA A 98 -11.26 -11.28 -9.85
CA ALA A 98 -11.91 -11.40 -11.14
C ALA A 98 -13.38 -11.02 -10.99
N LYS A 99 -13.88 -10.31 -11.94
CA LYS A 99 -15.30 -9.94 -11.95
C LYS A 99 -16.14 -11.07 -12.54
#